data_094a7db244549897d6d50f2a523fb373
#
_entry.id   094a7db244549897d6d50f2a523fb373
#
_cell.length_a   1.000
_cell.length_b   1.000
_cell.length_c   1.000
_cell.angle_alpha   90.00
_cell.angle_beta   90.00
_cell.angle_gamma   90.00
#
_symmetry.space_group_name_H-M   'P 1'
#
loop_
_entity.id
_entity.type
_entity.pdbx_description
1 polymer ?
#
loop_
_entity_poly.entity_id
_entity_poly.type
_entity_poly.pdbx_seq_one_letter_code
_entity_poly.pdbx_strand_id
1 'polypeptide(L)'
;MYPARLRTTWSHSVSEDLVHWEELPTALYPGEGDEPDASGVWTGSVIYGEGRYHAFYTGYCLTAEYQQTICHATSEDGITWVKDAANPVITPMIELYEKLDWRDPYVFYNEEDKCYWILISARRLDMPITRRGCIVLYRSKDLVNWEYYGPIYSPGHTNCPECPEMYKMGDNWYLSYSRFSEYVNTIYRVAKSPFGPWRKPKKDGIGGRRFYAAKSMQDDDGRRFYFGWAHDRADRSDRGEWYWGGTFCVPHEVVATEDGGLDVKLPKEYEHVFEKHVDWDYIPVLGNAELHGDRLVEMDSVSTCTYGFLGHSEESYMLKCKIMSREVYDHFGILLKSDKEASGCLLLEFDVAMQRVSLVNLPMGVDPFWVQSCQAVPPATEPGPDGVRVCEKTFDITEGSEIDVCLLYTSPSPRDTERSR
;
A
#
# COMPACT_ATOMS: atom_id res chain seq x y z
N MET A 1 17.91 8.12 7.57
CA MET A 1 17.17 7.72 8.78
C MET A 1 16.29 8.89 9.17
N TYR A 2 14.98 8.76 9.06
CA TYR A 2 14.09 9.71 9.73
C TYR A 2 14.52 9.75 11.17
N PRO A 3 14.75 10.93 11.76
CA PRO A 3 15.07 10.96 13.17
C PRO A 3 13.90 10.31 13.89
N ALA A 4 14.14 9.12 14.45
CA ALA A 4 13.18 8.33 15.22
C ALA A 4 12.62 9.05 16.47
N ARG A 5 12.72 10.36 16.49
CA ARG A 5 12.47 11.22 17.65
C ARG A 5 11.67 12.48 17.32
N LEU A 6 11.12 12.57 16.11
CA LEU A 6 10.13 13.62 15.85
C LEU A 6 8.84 13.22 16.56
N ARG A 7 8.36 14.10 17.41
CA ARG A 7 7.04 13.99 18.03
C ARG A 7 5.99 14.09 16.93
N THR A 8 5.48 12.93 16.50
CA THR A 8 4.51 12.85 15.39
C THR A 8 3.15 13.38 15.80
N THR A 9 2.50 14.09 14.89
CA THR A 9 1.15 14.62 15.03
C THR A 9 0.20 13.90 14.08
N TRP A 10 -1.10 14.06 14.26
CA TRP A 10 -2.07 13.79 13.22
C TRP A 10 -2.34 15.06 12.42
N SER A 11 -1.74 15.17 11.25
CA SER A 11 -2.13 16.16 10.24
C SER A 11 -3.51 15.84 9.70
N HIS A 12 -4.20 16.83 9.17
CA HIS A 12 -5.57 16.69 8.71
C HIS A 12 -5.73 17.36 7.35
N SER A 13 -6.35 16.65 6.42
CA SER A 13 -6.70 17.16 5.10
C SER A 13 -8.07 16.64 4.68
N VAL A 14 -8.77 17.40 3.86
CA VAL A 14 -10.09 17.04 3.32
C VAL A 14 -10.08 17.14 1.80
N SER A 15 -10.85 16.30 1.13
CA SER A 15 -11.05 16.33 -0.31
C SER A 15 -12.49 15.94 -0.66
N GLU A 16 -13.06 16.61 -1.66
CA GLU A 16 -14.37 16.26 -2.23
C GLU A 16 -14.26 15.28 -3.40
N ASP A 17 -13.06 15.18 -4.02
CA ASP A 17 -12.86 14.45 -5.27
C ASP A 17 -11.65 13.49 -5.26
N LEU A 18 -11.02 13.27 -4.11
CA LEU A 18 -9.81 12.43 -3.93
C LEU A 18 -8.55 12.92 -4.66
N VAL A 19 -8.64 14.02 -5.39
CA VAL A 19 -7.58 14.61 -6.23
C VAL A 19 -7.07 15.92 -5.63
N HIS A 20 -7.99 16.80 -5.30
CA HIS A 20 -7.69 18.12 -4.72
C HIS A 20 -7.90 18.07 -3.22
N TRP A 21 -6.85 18.40 -2.47
CA TRP A 21 -6.83 18.29 -1.01
C TRP A 21 -6.61 19.66 -0.39
N GLU A 22 -7.42 19.96 0.60
CA GLU A 22 -7.28 21.14 1.45
C GLU A 22 -6.70 20.73 2.81
N GLU A 23 -5.64 21.41 3.24
CA GLU A 23 -5.03 21.18 4.55
C GLU A 23 -5.89 21.87 5.63
N LEU A 24 -6.25 21.11 6.65
CA LEU A 24 -6.96 21.57 7.84
C LEU A 24 -5.99 21.69 9.02
N PRO A 25 -6.39 22.35 10.13
CA PRO A 25 -5.59 22.39 11.34
C PRO A 25 -5.22 20.99 11.82
N THR A 26 -4.00 20.84 12.34
CA THR A 26 -3.54 19.56 12.92
C THR A 26 -4.55 19.07 13.96
N ALA A 27 -5.03 17.84 13.78
CA ALA A 27 -6.08 17.24 14.60
C ALA A 27 -5.58 16.89 16.00
N LEU A 28 -4.43 16.23 16.11
CA LEU A 28 -3.87 15.81 17.39
C LEU A 28 -2.37 16.15 17.48
N TYR A 29 -1.99 16.79 18.57
CA TYR A 29 -0.60 17.03 18.95
C TYR A 29 -0.15 16.03 20.03
N PRO A 30 1.14 15.65 20.10
CA PRO A 30 1.67 14.91 21.24
C PRO A 30 1.44 15.66 22.55
N GLY A 31 1.23 14.91 23.61
CA GLY A 31 1.16 15.41 24.97
C GLY A 31 2.49 15.88 25.52
N GLU A 32 2.53 16.28 26.78
CA GLU A 32 3.72 16.76 27.47
C GLU A 32 4.09 15.87 28.66
N GLY A 33 5.36 15.89 29.05
CA GLY A 33 5.84 15.18 30.22
C GLY A 33 5.61 13.67 30.18
N ASP A 34 4.79 13.14 31.09
CA ASP A 34 4.49 11.74 31.26
C ASP A 34 3.15 11.32 30.60
N GLU A 35 2.56 12.17 29.78
CA GLU A 35 1.35 11.82 29.06
C GLU A 35 1.60 10.62 28.12
N PRO A 36 0.60 9.74 27.92
CA PRO A 36 0.79 8.47 27.21
C PRO A 36 1.19 8.62 25.73
N ASP A 37 1.05 9.82 25.17
CA ASP A 37 1.43 10.16 23.81
C ASP A 37 2.50 11.27 23.72
N ALA A 38 3.26 11.51 24.79
CA ALA A 38 4.26 12.57 24.86
C ALA A 38 5.39 12.44 23.81
N SER A 39 5.67 11.25 23.32
CA SER A 39 6.65 11.00 22.25
C SER A 39 6.04 10.93 20.85
N GLY A 40 4.71 10.84 20.73
CA GLY A 40 4.03 10.86 19.43
C GLY A 40 2.61 10.32 19.47
N VAL A 41 1.82 10.83 18.54
CA VAL A 41 0.49 10.32 18.18
C VAL A 41 0.66 9.43 16.96
N TRP A 42 0.46 8.12 17.12
CA TRP A 42 0.65 7.17 16.04
C TRP A 42 -0.69 6.73 15.43
N THR A 43 -0.66 5.71 14.59
CA THR A 43 -1.81 5.23 13.84
C THR A 43 -3.03 4.93 14.71
N GLY A 44 -4.20 5.17 14.14
CA GLY A 44 -5.49 4.91 14.76
C GLY A 44 -6.62 4.93 13.74
N SER A 45 -7.83 5.17 14.22
CA SER A 45 -9.03 5.29 13.40
C SER A 45 -10.06 6.19 14.05
N VAL A 46 -11.00 6.66 13.23
CA VAL A 46 -12.08 7.54 13.65
C VAL A 46 -13.43 6.88 13.36
N ILE A 47 -14.38 7.05 14.25
CA ILE A 47 -15.76 6.64 14.07
C ILE A 47 -16.70 7.77 14.53
N TYR A 48 -17.83 7.94 13.83
CA TYR A 48 -18.96 8.73 14.35
C TYR A 48 -19.89 7.80 15.11
N GLY A 49 -20.13 8.10 16.36
CA GLY A 49 -20.98 7.31 17.24
C GLY A 49 -21.40 8.14 18.45
N GLU A 50 -22.49 7.74 19.13
CA GLU A 50 -22.96 8.43 20.33
C GLU A 50 -23.08 9.96 20.19
N GLY A 51 -23.37 10.43 18.94
CA GLY A 51 -23.62 11.83 18.63
C GLY A 51 -22.38 12.69 18.37
N ARG A 52 -21.18 12.13 18.31
CA ARG A 52 -19.91 12.84 18.03
C ARG A 52 -18.89 11.96 17.34
N TYR A 53 -17.78 12.54 16.94
CA TYR A 53 -16.62 11.79 16.44
C TYR A 53 -15.74 11.30 17.59
N HIS A 54 -15.25 10.06 17.46
CA HIS A 54 -14.32 9.42 18.38
C HIS A 54 -13.08 8.98 17.60
N ALA A 55 -11.91 9.45 18.02
CA ALA A 55 -10.62 8.99 17.53
C ALA A 55 -9.99 8.06 18.56
N PHE A 56 -9.68 6.83 18.14
CA PHE A 56 -8.86 5.92 18.92
C PHE A 56 -7.51 5.84 18.23
N TYR A 57 -6.43 6.10 18.95
CA TYR A 57 -5.09 6.20 18.39
C TYR A 57 -4.04 5.57 19.30
N THR A 58 -2.89 5.28 18.76
CA THR A 58 -1.75 4.81 19.54
C THR A 58 -1.06 6.01 20.17
N GLY A 59 -1.09 6.08 21.49
CA GLY A 59 -0.24 6.95 22.27
C GLY A 59 1.15 6.31 22.39
N TYR A 60 2.19 7.05 22.00
CA TYR A 60 3.57 6.62 22.12
C TYR A 60 4.32 7.49 23.11
N CYS A 61 4.89 6.87 24.15
CA CYS A 61 5.71 7.54 25.17
C CYS A 61 6.92 6.66 25.50
N LEU A 62 8.12 7.13 25.13
CA LEU A 62 9.37 6.40 25.30
C LEU A 62 9.74 6.13 26.77
N THR A 63 9.31 7.02 27.65
CA THR A 63 9.64 6.97 29.09
C THR A 63 8.60 6.24 29.92
N ALA A 64 7.44 5.94 29.34
CA ALA A 64 6.36 5.24 30.04
C ALA A 64 6.68 3.74 30.23
N GLU A 65 6.06 3.14 31.24
CA GLU A 65 6.12 1.69 31.48
C GLU A 65 5.60 0.91 30.27
N TYR A 66 4.49 1.36 29.69
CA TYR A 66 3.91 0.87 28.43
C TYR A 66 4.13 1.92 27.35
N GLN A 67 5.12 1.67 26.48
CA GLN A 67 5.49 2.66 25.47
C GLN A 67 4.41 2.87 24.40
N GLN A 68 3.56 1.88 24.19
CA GLN A 68 2.45 1.93 23.23
C GLN A 68 1.17 1.57 23.97
N THR A 69 0.19 2.47 23.91
CA THR A 69 -1.12 2.32 24.54
C THR A 69 -2.19 2.88 23.64
N ILE A 70 -3.43 2.52 23.88
CA ILE A 70 -4.55 3.09 23.12
C ILE A 70 -5.10 4.29 23.85
N CYS A 71 -5.09 5.42 23.17
CA CYS A 71 -5.64 6.69 23.62
C CYS A 71 -6.90 7.03 22.85
N HIS A 72 -7.68 7.94 23.42
CA HIS A 72 -8.97 8.38 22.90
C HIS A 72 -9.03 9.90 22.85
N ALA A 73 -9.72 10.43 21.84
CA ALA A 73 -10.08 11.84 21.73
C ALA A 73 -11.46 11.94 21.07
N THR A 74 -12.16 13.04 21.33
CA THR A 74 -13.47 13.32 20.76
C THR A 74 -13.53 14.65 20.03
N SER A 75 -14.47 14.78 19.09
CA SER A 75 -14.73 16.01 18.36
C SER A 75 -16.21 16.13 18.02
N GLU A 76 -16.75 17.34 18.07
CA GLU A 76 -18.13 17.65 17.65
C GLU A 76 -18.19 17.98 16.15
N ASP A 77 -17.10 18.47 15.56
CA ASP A 77 -17.04 18.99 14.20
C ASP A 77 -16.10 18.18 13.27
N GLY A 78 -15.39 17.18 13.80
CA GLY A 78 -14.38 16.40 13.08
C GLY A 78 -13.06 17.18 12.86
N ILE A 79 -12.96 18.42 13.26
CA ILE A 79 -11.81 19.32 13.08
C ILE A 79 -11.09 19.59 14.39
N THR A 80 -11.85 19.99 15.40
CA THR A 80 -11.32 20.32 16.73
C THR A 80 -11.43 19.12 17.66
N TRP A 81 -10.29 18.60 18.12
CA TRP A 81 -10.22 17.39 18.91
C TRP A 81 -9.85 17.64 20.36
N VAL A 82 -10.51 16.97 21.27
CA VAL A 82 -10.24 17.03 22.72
C VAL A 82 -9.81 15.63 23.18
N LYS A 83 -8.60 15.52 23.72
CA LYS A 83 -8.10 14.27 24.29
C LYS A 83 -8.86 13.92 25.56
N ASP A 84 -9.11 12.61 25.74
CA ASP A 84 -9.74 12.10 26.94
C ASP A 84 -8.79 12.22 28.15
N ALA A 85 -9.30 12.75 29.23
CA ALA A 85 -8.53 12.87 30.49
C ALA A 85 -8.20 11.52 31.13
N ALA A 86 -8.92 10.45 30.75
CA ALA A 86 -8.70 9.08 31.19
C ALA A 86 -7.63 8.33 30.38
N ASN A 87 -6.99 8.97 29.42
CA ASN A 87 -5.94 8.30 28.63
C ASN A 87 -4.78 7.77 29.49
N PRO A 88 -4.25 6.58 29.18
CA PRO A 88 -4.66 5.67 28.11
C PRO A 88 -5.91 4.86 28.47
N VAL A 89 -6.82 4.68 27.49
CA VAL A 89 -8.08 3.94 27.72
C VAL A 89 -7.94 2.42 27.64
N ILE A 90 -6.94 1.90 26.89
CA ILE A 90 -6.60 0.47 26.85
C ILE A 90 -5.08 0.30 26.89
N THR A 91 -4.60 -0.49 27.85
CA THR A 91 -3.19 -0.83 28.03
C THR A 91 -2.91 -2.29 27.65
N PRO A 92 -1.65 -2.66 27.34
CA PRO A 92 -1.31 -4.05 27.05
C PRO A 92 -1.50 -4.95 28.28
N MET A 93 -2.04 -6.15 28.04
CA MET A 93 -2.13 -7.23 29.03
C MET A 93 -0.80 -8.01 28.99
N ILE A 94 0.18 -7.58 29.77
CA ILE A 94 1.58 -8.05 29.69
C ILE A 94 1.77 -9.53 30.06
N GLU A 95 0.80 -10.17 30.70
CA GLU A 95 0.80 -11.60 30.95
C GLU A 95 0.55 -12.43 29.70
N LEU A 96 -0.06 -11.83 28.67
CA LEU A 96 -0.47 -12.49 27.42
C LEU A 96 0.29 -11.95 26.21
N TYR A 97 0.64 -10.66 26.23
CA TYR A 97 1.17 -9.93 25.08
C TYR A 97 2.46 -9.19 25.41
N GLU A 98 3.26 -8.93 24.37
CA GLU A 98 4.45 -8.10 24.50
C GLU A 98 4.05 -6.64 24.76
N LYS A 99 4.76 -5.97 25.65
CA LYS A 99 4.45 -4.60 26.06
C LYS A 99 4.82 -3.52 25.04
N LEU A 100 5.65 -3.87 24.04
CA LEU A 100 6.16 -2.92 23.03
C LEU A 100 5.36 -2.91 21.72
N ASP A 101 4.50 -3.89 21.52
CA ASP A 101 3.69 -4.03 20.29
C ASP A 101 2.21 -4.06 20.67
N TRP A 102 1.66 -2.87 20.92
CA TRP A 102 0.25 -2.68 21.30
C TRP A 102 -0.25 -1.38 20.69
N ARG A 103 -0.72 -1.45 19.41
CA ARG A 103 -0.96 -0.25 18.59
C ARG A 103 -1.99 -0.41 17.51
N ASP A 104 -2.18 0.65 16.74
CA ASP A 104 -2.98 0.74 15.51
C ASP A 104 -4.45 0.37 15.72
N PRO A 105 -5.15 1.01 16.66
CA PRO A 105 -6.53 0.68 16.93
C PRO A 105 -7.41 0.98 15.71
N TYR A 106 -8.29 0.04 15.37
CA TYR A 106 -9.34 0.21 14.38
C TYR A 106 -10.70 -0.03 15.01
N VAL A 107 -11.53 1.00 15.06
CA VAL A 107 -12.85 0.96 15.66
C VAL A 107 -13.93 0.94 14.59
N PHE A 108 -14.95 0.10 14.77
CA PHE A 108 -16.14 0.06 13.93
C PHE A 108 -17.33 -0.49 14.70
N TYR A 109 -18.55 -0.18 14.24
CA TYR A 109 -19.75 -0.80 14.79
C TYR A 109 -20.03 -2.12 14.07
N ASN A 110 -20.17 -3.20 14.81
CA ASN A 110 -20.51 -4.51 14.27
C ASN A 110 -22.02 -4.71 14.34
N GLU A 111 -22.70 -4.64 13.20
CA GLU A 111 -24.15 -4.78 13.08
C GLU A 111 -24.66 -6.17 13.51
N GLU A 112 -23.85 -7.22 13.36
CA GLU A 112 -24.22 -8.58 13.75
C GLU A 112 -24.12 -8.79 15.27
N ASP A 113 -23.12 -8.17 15.90
CA ASP A 113 -22.86 -8.27 17.35
C ASP A 113 -23.51 -7.12 18.16
N LYS A 114 -24.07 -6.11 17.47
CA LYS A 114 -24.76 -4.94 18.06
C LYS A 114 -23.92 -4.20 19.08
N CYS A 115 -22.62 -4.05 18.82
CA CYS A 115 -21.69 -3.29 19.65
C CYS A 115 -20.50 -2.78 18.82
N TYR A 116 -19.75 -1.86 19.41
CA TYR A 116 -18.49 -1.38 18.85
C TYR A 116 -17.40 -2.40 19.09
N TRP A 117 -16.60 -2.63 18.05
CA TRP A 117 -15.40 -3.43 18.10
C TRP A 117 -14.17 -2.54 17.92
N ILE A 118 -13.12 -2.82 18.67
CA ILE A 118 -11.80 -2.23 18.43
C ILE A 118 -10.78 -3.35 18.23
N LEU A 119 -10.10 -3.31 17.11
CA LEU A 119 -9.01 -4.22 16.76
C LEU A 119 -7.69 -3.55 17.11
N ILE A 120 -6.76 -4.29 17.69
CA ILE A 120 -5.45 -3.80 18.12
C ILE A 120 -4.37 -4.76 17.60
N SER A 121 -3.32 -4.22 17.00
CA SER A 121 -2.12 -4.97 16.64
C SER A 121 -1.35 -5.36 17.90
N ALA A 122 -1.02 -6.64 18.03
CA ALA A 122 -0.33 -7.15 19.21
C ALA A 122 0.60 -8.33 18.88
N ARG A 123 1.36 -8.80 19.88
CA ARG A 123 2.24 -9.95 19.78
C ARG A 123 2.06 -10.86 21.00
N ARG A 124 1.68 -12.12 20.78
CA ARG A 124 1.40 -13.12 21.84
C ARG A 124 2.69 -13.70 22.40
N LEU A 125 2.77 -13.83 23.73
CA LEU A 125 3.94 -14.41 24.40
C LEU A 125 4.07 -15.93 24.24
N ASP A 126 2.96 -16.64 24.05
CA ASP A 126 2.90 -18.11 23.92
C ASP A 126 3.26 -18.65 22.52
N MET A 127 3.69 -17.76 21.60
CA MET A 127 4.10 -18.11 20.23
C MET A 127 5.62 -17.93 20.05
N PRO A 128 6.25 -18.64 19.06
CA PRO A 128 7.64 -18.41 18.70
C PRO A 128 7.89 -16.94 18.35
N ILE A 129 9.01 -16.37 18.79
CA ILE A 129 9.27 -14.93 18.77
C ILE A 129 9.03 -14.24 17.41
N THR A 130 9.34 -14.90 16.28
CA THR A 130 9.13 -14.39 14.93
C THR A 130 7.71 -14.61 14.39
N ARG A 131 6.84 -15.25 15.17
CA ARG A 131 5.49 -15.69 14.79
C ARG A 131 4.39 -15.18 15.72
N ARG A 132 4.71 -14.21 16.57
CA ARG A 132 3.85 -13.73 17.65
C ARG A 132 2.73 -12.80 17.20
N GLY A 133 2.80 -12.26 15.98
CA GLY A 133 1.85 -11.29 15.50
C GLY A 133 0.41 -11.77 15.56
N CYS A 134 -0.47 -10.95 16.14
CA CYS A 134 -1.90 -11.20 16.24
C CYS A 134 -2.70 -9.90 16.21
N ILE A 135 -4.01 -10.02 16.00
CA ILE A 135 -4.97 -8.94 16.12
C ILE A 135 -5.89 -9.27 17.28
N VAL A 136 -5.96 -8.38 18.25
CA VAL A 136 -6.75 -8.51 19.48
C VAL A 136 -8.03 -7.71 19.33
N LEU A 137 -9.13 -8.26 19.84
CA LEU A 137 -10.46 -7.63 19.86
C LEU A 137 -10.84 -7.22 21.28
N TYR A 138 -11.33 -5.99 21.41
CA TYR A 138 -12.15 -5.53 22.52
C TYR A 138 -13.52 -5.10 22.00
N ARG A 139 -14.53 -5.13 22.85
CA ARG A 139 -15.90 -4.74 22.56
C ARG A 139 -16.37 -3.65 23.50
N SER A 140 -17.26 -2.78 23.01
CA SER A 140 -17.91 -1.75 23.81
C SER A 140 -19.34 -1.52 23.34
N LYS A 141 -20.20 -1.07 24.26
CA LYS A 141 -21.55 -0.64 23.93
C LYS A 141 -21.70 0.87 23.85
N ASP A 142 -20.67 1.60 24.29
CA ASP A 142 -20.74 3.03 24.54
C ASP A 142 -19.47 3.80 24.14
N LEU A 143 -18.49 3.15 23.48
CA LEU A 143 -17.19 3.71 23.10
C LEU A 143 -16.30 4.17 24.28
N VAL A 144 -16.72 3.88 25.52
CA VAL A 144 -16.02 4.27 26.75
C VAL A 144 -15.54 3.04 27.52
N ASN A 145 -16.43 2.08 27.72
CA ASN A 145 -16.14 0.87 28.49
C ASN A 145 -15.80 -0.29 27.55
N TRP A 146 -14.55 -0.72 27.57
CA TRP A 146 -14.02 -1.75 26.67
C TRP A 146 -13.82 -3.08 27.38
N GLU A 147 -14.45 -4.13 26.88
CA GLU A 147 -14.33 -5.49 27.36
C GLU A 147 -13.38 -6.29 26.46
N TYR A 148 -12.38 -6.91 27.07
CA TYR A 148 -11.44 -7.79 26.37
C TYR A 148 -12.15 -9.06 25.89
N TYR A 149 -12.00 -9.34 24.58
CA TYR A 149 -12.53 -10.59 24.00
C TYR A 149 -11.42 -11.61 23.79
N GLY A 150 -10.27 -11.21 23.23
CA GLY A 150 -9.15 -12.07 22.90
C GLY A 150 -8.61 -11.87 21.50
N PRO A 151 -7.63 -12.70 21.08
CA PRO A 151 -7.09 -12.64 19.73
C PRO A 151 -8.11 -13.18 18.72
N ILE A 152 -8.47 -12.35 17.73
CA ILE A 152 -9.41 -12.71 16.66
C ILE A 152 -8.70 -13.27 15.42
N TYR A 153 -7.41 -12.94 15.29
CA TYR A 153 -6.55 -13.44 14.21
C TYR A 153 -5.12 -13.60 14.71
N SER A 154 -4.60 -14.81 14.60
CA SER A 154 -3.23 -15.15 15.01
C SER A 154 -2.62 -16.12 14.00
N PRO A 155 -2.13 -15.60 12.85
CA PRO A 155 -1.79 -16.45 11.70
C PRO A 155 -0.52 -17.28 11.88
N GLY A 156 0.34 -16.93 12.82
CA GLY A 156 1.62 -17.62 13.06
C GLY A 156 2.63 -17.49 11.91
N HIS A 157 2.49 -16.51 11.05
CA HIS A 157 3.38 -16.30 9.89
C HIS A 157 3.89 -14.87 9.75
N THR A 158 3.52 -13.96 10.64
CA THR A 158 3.99 -12.57 10.62
C THR A 158 4.50 -12.13 11.97
N ASN A 159 5.45 -11.21 11.96
CA ASN A 159 6.01 -10.61 13.16
C ASN A 159 4.95 -9.78 13.90
N CYS A 160 4.33 -8.83 13.21
CA CYS A 160 3.23 -8.02 13.72
C CYS A 160 2.32 -7.61 12.54
N PRO A 161 1.00 -7.84 12.61
CA PRO A 161 0.05 -7.34 11.63
C PRO A 161 -0.31 -5.89 11.98
N GLU A 162 0.31 -4.92 11.31
CA GLU A 162 0.10 -3.49 11.58
C GLU A 162 -1.13 -2.94 10.89
N CYS A 163 -1.70 -1.87 11.43
CA CYS A 163 -2.83 -1.13 10.87
C CYS A 163 -4.01 -2.04 10.47
N PRO A 164 -4.51 -2.93 11.37
CA PRO A 164 -5.61 -3.81 11.04
C PRO A 164 -6.88 -3.04 10.73
N GLU A 165 -7.67 -3.56 9.81
CA GLU A 165 -9.04 -3.12 9.55
C GLU A 165 -9.93 -4.31 9.25
N MET A 166 -11.20 -4.21 9.62
CA MET A 166 -12.21 -5.20 9.33
C MET A 166 -13.48 -4.55 8.83
N TYR A 167 -14.02 -5.05 7.72
CA TYR A 167 -15.26 -4.57 7.15
C TYR A 167 -15.98 -5.66 6.39
N LYS A 168 -17.27 -5.45 6.18
CA LYS A 168 -18.12 -6.32 5.36
C LYS A 168 -18.36 -5.70 3.99
N MET A 169 -18.22 -6.49 2.94
CA MET A 169 -18.59 -6.12 1.58
C MET A 169 -19.32 -7.29 0.93
N GLY A 170 -20.58 -7.08 0.56
CA GLY A 170 -21.47 -8.15 0.16
C GLY A 170 -21.64 -9.20 1.29
N ASP A 171 -21.43 -10.45 0.95
CA ASP A 171 -21.56 -11.58 1.89
C ASP A 171 -20.26 -11.95 2.61
N ASN A 172 -19.18 -11.22 2.37
CA ASN A 172 -17.86 -11.53 2.91
C ASN A 172 -17.41 -10.48 3.90
N TRP A 173 -16.67 -10.95 4.91
CA TRP A 173 -15.86 -10.14 5.80
C TRP A 173 -14.42 -10.11 5.29
N TYR A 174 -13.80 -8.95 5.34
CA TYR A 174 -12.43 -8.70 4.95
C TYR A 174 -11.65 -8.19 6.15
N LEU A 175 -10.47 -8.77 6.38
CA LEU A 175 -9.51 -8.35 7.40
C LEU A 175 -8.23 -7.95 6.69
N SER A 176 -7.95 -6.66 6.60
CA SER A 176 -6.71 -6.14 6.02
C SER A 176 -5.72 -5.75 7.11
N TYR A 177 -4.44 -5.85 6.78
CA TYR A 177 -3.34 -5.42 7.63
C TYR A 177 -2.06 -5.25 6.82
N SER A 178 -1.14 -4.45 7.33
CA SER A 178 0.19 -4.27 6.76
C SER A 178 1.20 -5.19 7.45
N ARG A 179 2.20 -5.64 6.71
CA ARG A 179 3.28 -6.47 7.21
C ARG A 179 4.62 -5.94 6.74
N PHE A 180 5.64 -6.00 7.60
CA PHE A 180 7.00 -5.54 7.31
C PHE A 180 8.04 -6.65 7.35
N SER A 181 7.72 -7.79 7.92
CA SER A 181 8.71 -8.83 8.22
C SER A 181 8.94 -9.82 7.07
N GLU A 182 7.96 -10.01 6.18
CA GLU A 182 8.07 -10.96 5.06
C GLU A 182 8.17 -10.21 3.72
N TYR A 183 7.24 -9.31 3.50
CA TYR A 183 7.17 -8.48 2.32
C TYR A 183 6.43 -7.19 2.68
N VAL A 184 7.02 -6.05 2.40
CA VAL A 184 6.47 -4.76 2.83
C VAL A 184 5.28 -4.38 1.97
N ASN A 185 4.08 -4.69 2.45
CA ASN A 185 2.83 -4.36 1.75
C ASN A 185 1.61 -4.47 2.67
N THR A 186 0.47 -3.98 2.20
CA THR A 186 -0.85 -4.21 2.79
C THR A 186 -1.50 -5.42 2.13
N ILE A 187 -2.00 -6.34 2.95
CA ILE A 187 -2.65 -7.58 2.50
C ILE A 187 -4.01 -7.75 3.19
N TYR A 188 -4.81 -8.69 2.69
CA TYR A 188 -6.11 -9.00 3.31
C TYR A 188 -6.38 -10.50 3.42
N ARG A 189 -7.34 -10.80 4.26
CA ARG A 189 -7.96 -12.12 4.44
C ARG A 189 -9.46 -11.99 4.25
N VAL A 190 -10.12 -13.09 3.92
CA VAL A 190 -11.56 -13.12 3.69
C VAL A 190 -12.21 -14.27 4.45
N ALA A 191 -13.42 -14.02 4.98
CA ALA A 191 -14.21 -14.99 5.71
C ALA A 191 -15.70 -14.75 5.51
N LYS A 192 -16.54 -15.73 5.87
CA LYS A 192 -18.00 -15.57 5.91
C LYS A 192 -18.51 -15.03 7.26
N SER A 193 -17.65 -14.98 8.26
CA SER A 193 -17.95 -14.49 9.61
C SER A 193 -16.82 -13.59 10.08
N PRO A 194 -17.11 -12.55 10.91
CA PRO A 194 -16.07 -11.69 11.48
C PRO A 194 -15.12 -12.42 12.44
N PHE A 195 -15.49 -13.62 12.86
CA PHE A 195 -14.65 -14.50 13.66
C PHE A 195 -13.84 -15.50 12.83
N GLY A 196 -13.94 -15.45 11.50
CA GLY A 196 -13.29 -16.39 10.59
C GLY A 196 -14.12 -17.66 10.31
N PRO A 197 -13.50 -18.78 9.88
CA PRO A 197 -12.07 -18.91 9.62
C PRO A 197 -11.61 -18.01 8.47
N TRP A 198 -10.48 -17.33 8.70
CA TRP A 198 -9.88 -16.40 7.74
C TRP A 198 -9.06 -17.17 6.70
N ARG A 199 -9.44 -17.07 5.44
CA ARG A 199 -8.70 -17.68 4.33
C ARG A 199 -7.86 -16.64 3.58
N LYS A 200 -6.72 -17.07 3.06
CA LYS A 200 -5.93 -16.30 2.10
C LYS A 200 -6.57 -16.43 0.72
N PRO A 201 -6.93 -15.33 0.03
CA PRO A 201 -7.35 -15.40 -1.37
C PRO A 201 -6.15 -15.66 -2.29
N LYS A 202 -6.42 -15.94 -3.56
CA LYS A 202 -5.37 -16.18 -4.56
C LYS A 202 -4.44 -14.97 -4.70
N LYS A 203 -5.02 -13.76 -4.73
CA LYS A 203 -4.33 -12.47 -4.74
C LYS A 203 -4.72 -11.73 -3.47
N ASP A 204 -3.81 -11.61 -2.52
CA ASP A 204 -4.10 -11.03 -1.20
C ASP A 204 -3.51 -9.64 -0.96
N GLY A 205 -2.79 -9.06 -1.95
CA GLY A 205 -2.23 -7.73 -1.85
C GLY A 205 -3.21 -6.63 -2.25
N ILE A 206 -3.28 -5.59 -1.43
CA ILE A 206 -3.92 -4.32 -1.77
C ILE A 206 -2.81 -3.37 -2.21
N GLY A 207 -2.71 -3.13 -3.51
CA GLY A 207 -1.57 -2.42 -4.08
C GLY A 207 -0.32 -3.29 -4.22
N GLY A 208 0.80 -2.66 -4.57
CA GLY A 208 2.09 -3.28 -4.77
C GLY A 208 2.96 -3.31 -3.52
N ARG A 209 4.21 -3.72 -3.71
CA ARG A 209 5.24 -3.59 -2.68
C ARG A 209 5.34 -2.13 -2.26
N ARG A 210 5.42 -1.87 -0.96
CA ARG A 210 5.50 -0.56 -0.31
C ARG A 210 4.21 0.28 -0.35
N PHE A 211 3.11 -0.23 -0.85
CA PHE A 211 1.81 0.33 -0.49
C PHE A 211 1.50 -0.10 0.94
N TYR A 212 1.80 0.78 1.90
CA TYR A 212 1.96 0.42 3.29
C TYR A 212 1.07 1.22 4.23
N ALA A 213 0.82 0.63 5.42
CA ALA A 213 0.01 1.19 6.50
C ALA A 213 -1.36 1.69 6.02
N ALA A 214 -1.91 1.00 5.02
CA ALA A 214 -3.10 1.46 4.34
C ALA A 214 -4.33 1.36 5.26
N LYS A 215 -5.11 2.44 5.26
CA LYS A 215 -6.39 2.56 5.93
C LYS A 215 -7.47 2.82 4.90
N SER A 216 -8.69 2.37 5.17
CA SER A 216 -9.77 2.51 4.20
C SER A 216 -10.94 3.34 4.70
N MET A 217 -11.65 3.93 3.75
CA MET A 217 -12.94 4.55 3.98
C MET A 217 -13.96 4.05 2.95
N GLN A 218 -15.22 4.13 3.30
CA GLN A 218 -16.33 3.89 2.39
C GLN A 218 -17.06 5.22 2.17
N ASP A 219 -17.33 5.55 0.90
CA ASP A 219 -18.13 6.72 0.56
C ASP A 219 -19.65 6.44 0.67
N ASP A 220 -20.46 7.48 0.45
CA ASP A 220 -21.93 7.39 0.52
C ASP A 220 -22.52 6.51 -0.59
N ASP A 221 -21.80 6.28 -1.69
CA ASP A 221 -22.18 5.37 -2.78
C ASP A 221 -21.80 3.91 -2.48
N GLY A 222 -21.17 3.63 -1.34
CA GLY A 222 -20.74 2.31 -0.93
C GLY A 222 -19.43 1.84 -1.54
N ARG A 223 -18.71 2.70 -2.29
CA ARG A 223 -17.37 2.41 -2.80
C ARG A 223 -16.36 2.48 -1.66
N ARG A 224 -15.34 1.62 -1.68
CA ARG A 224 -14.30 1.60 -0.66
C ARG A 224 -12.94 1.95 -1.26
N PHE A 225 -12.24 2.86 -0.59
CA PHE A 225 -10.94 3.37 -1.00
C PHE A 225 -9.91 3.11 0.07
N TYR A 226 -8.74 2.61 -0.32
CA TYR A 226 -7.57 2.49 0.53
C TYR A 226 -6.60 3.63 0.30
N PHE A 227 -6.16 4.23 1.39
CA PHE A 227 -5.13 5.26 1.45
C PHE A 227 -3.90 4.66 2.09
N GLY A 228 -2.85 4.52 1.33
CA GLY A 228 -1.57 4.03 1.80
C GLY A 228 -0.46 5.00 1.43
N TRP A 229 0.72 4.77 1.95
CA TRP A 229 1.89 5.55 1.61
C TRP A 229 3.02 4.67 1.10
N ALA A 230 3.86 5.23 0.23
CA ALA A 230 5.07 4.61 -0.23
C ALA A 230 6.27 5.27 0.45
N HIS A 231 7.26 4.45 0.84
CA HIS A 231 8.47 4.94 1.48
C HIS A 231 9.25 5.84 0.53
N ASP A 232 9.77 6.96 1.03
CA ASP A 232 10.74 7.78 0.31
C ASP A 232 12.16 7.22 0.47
N ARG A 233 13.01 7.59 -0.47
CA ARG A 233 14.43 7.26 -0.45
C ARG A 233 15.28 8.50 -0.19
N ALA A 234 16.45 8.28 0.41
CA ALA A 234 17.46 9.31 0.60
C ALA A 234 17.83 9.93 -0.75
N ASP A 235 17.92 11.25 -0.77
CA ASP A 235 18.30 12.06 -1.93
C ASP A 235 17.38 11.87 -3.16
N ARG A 236 16.20 11.29 -2.98
CA ARG A 236 15.29 10.86 -4.06
C ARG A 236 15.99 10.01 -5.12
N SER A 237 16.95 9.21 -4.69
CA SER A 237 17.75 8.33 -5.54
C SER A 237 17.27 6.90 -5.48
N ASP A 238 17.23 6.20 -6.61
CA ASP A 238 16.93 4.77 -6.69
C ASP A 238 17.90 3.90 -5.88
N ARG A 239 19.07 4.44 -5.53
CA ARG A 239 20.09 3.81 -4.68
C ARG A 239 20.03 4.27 -3.23
N GLY A 240 19.20 5.26 -2.92
CA GLY A 240 19.07 5.81 -1.58
C GLY A 240 18.51 4.80 -0.58
N GLU A 241 18.92 4.95 0.67
CA GLU A 241 18.30 4.21 1.78
C GLU A 241 16.82 4.57 1.93
N TRP A 242 16.01 3.60 2.34
CA TRP A 242 14.61 3.85 2.61
C TRP A 242 14.43 4.65 3.91
N TYR A 243 13.61 5.69 3.82
CA TYR A 243 13.18 6.43 4.99
C TYR A 243 11.93 5.80 5.62
N TRP A 244 11.77 5.99 6.90
CA TRP A 244 10.48 5.82 7.56
C TRP A 244 9.62 7.06 7.26
N GLY A 245 8.57 6.89 6.51
CA GLY A 245 7.74 7.95 5.98
C GLY A 245 7.86 8.03 4.47
N GLY A 246 7.03 8.85 3.87
CA GLY A 246 7.02 8.99 2.42
C GLY A 246 5.82 9.77 1.91
N THR A 247 5.44 9.46 0.68
CA THR A 247 4.38 10.13 -0.04
C THR A 247 3.10 9.29 -0.02
N PHE A 248 1.95 9.91 0.17
CA PHE A 248 0.67 9.23 -0.04
C PHE A 248 0.55 8.77 -1.48
N CYS A 249 0.20 7.49 -1.63
CA CYS A 249 -0.12 6.95 -2.93
C CYS A 249 -1.49 7.44 -3.40
N VAL A 250 -1.72 7.37 -4.70
CA VAL A 250 -3.07 7.52 -5.25
C VAL A 250 -4.01 6.53 -4.56
N PRO A 251 -5.19 6.95 -4.11
CA PRO A 251 -6.14 6.06 -3.47
C PRO A 251 -6.48 4.86 -4.35
N HIS A 252 -6.63 3.70 -3.74
CA HIS A 252 -6.98 2.46 -4.42
C HIS A 252 -8.43 2.11 -4.15
N GLU A 253 -9.28 2.18 -5.17
CA GLU A 253 -10.65 1.68 -5.06
C GLU A 253 -10.66 0.15 -5.11
N VAL A 254 -11.31 -0.51 -4.16
CA VAL A 254 -11.43 -1.98 -4.14
C VAL A 254 -12.84 -2.42 -4.49
N VAL A 255 -12.92 -3.48 -5.28
CA VAL A 255 -14.16 -4.12 -5.68
C VAL A 255 -14.10 -5.61 -5.38
N ALA A 256 -15.18 -6.17 -4.87
CA ALA A 256 -15.26 -7.61 -4.63
C ALA A 256 -15.36 -8.38 -5.95
N THR A 257 -14.58 -9.47 -6.06
CA THR A 257 -14.64 -10.41 -7.19
C THR A 257 -15.62 -11.56 -6.92
N GLU A 258 -16.03 -12.28 -7.96
CA GLU A 258 -16.99 -13.39 -7.83
C GLU A 258 -16.49 -14.51 -6.92
N ASP A 259 -15.18 -14.77 -6.89
CA ASP A 259 -14.55 -15.75 -5.99
C ASP A 259 -14.39 -15.24 -4.54
N GLY A 260 -14.86 -14.02 -4.27
CA GLY A 260 -14.80 -13.35 -2.98
C GLY A 260 -13.43 -12.75 -2.67
N GLY A 261 -12.56 -12.57 -3.67
CA GLY A 261 -11.36 -11.76 -3.58
C GLY A 261 -11.65 -10.26 -3.70
N LEU A 262 -10.58 -9.47 -3.81
CA LEU A 262 -10.66 -8.03 -4.09
C LEU A 262 -9.79 -7.72 -5.31
N ASP A 263 -10.35 -6.99 -6.25
CA ASP A 263 -9.58 -6.29 -7.28
C ASP A 263 -9.40 -4.83 -6.90
N VAL A 264 -8.29 -4.25 -7.37
CA VAL A 264 -7.90 -2.87 -7.13
C VAL A 264 -7.95 -2.13 -8.44
N LYS A 265 -8.59 -0.96 -8.44
CA LYS A 265 -8.65 -0.08 -9.61
C LYS A 265 -8.37 1.37 -9.23
N LEU A 266 -8.02 2.16 -10.23
CA LEU A 266 -7.92 3.61 -10.10
C LEU A 266 -9.33 4.21 -9.92
N PRO A 267 -9.54 5.11 -8.93
CA PRO A 267 -10.79 5.84 -8.81
C PRO A 267 -11.11 6.65 -10.08
N LYS A 268 -12.38 6.65 -10.50
CA LYS A 268 -12.83 7.35 -11.72
C LYS A 268 -12.53 8.86 -11.70
N GLU A 269 -12.41 9.44 -10.52
CA GLU A 269 -12.10 10.85 -10.28
C GLU A 269 -10.77 11.25 -10.92
N TYR A 270 -9.81 10.33 -11.00
CA TYR A 270 -8.53 10.56 -11.65
C TYR A 270 -8.61 10.62 -13.19
N GLU A 271 -9.68 10.13 -13.80
CA GLU A 271 -9.83 10.18 -15.26
C GLU A 271 -9.96 11.62 -15.80
N HIS A 272 -10.49 12.51 -14.97
CA HIS A 272 -10.70 13.92 -15.32
C HIS A 272 -9.45 14.79 -15.12
N VAL A 273 -8.42 14.28 -14.47
CA VAL A 273 -7.16 15.03 -14.24
C VAL A 273 -6.34 15.14 -15.52
N PHE A 274 -6.49 14.17 -16.44
CA PHE A 274 -5.72 14.03 -17.66
C PHE A 274 -6.62 14.27 -18.88
N GLU A 275 -6.97 15.53 -19.13
CA GLU A 275 -7.90 15.89 -20.20
C GLU A 275 -7.22 16.09 -21.56
N LYS A 276 -5.91 16.42 -21.57
CA LYS A 276 -5.16 16.65 -22.78
C LYS A 276 -4.72 15.33 -23.39
N HIS A 277 -5.29 15.00 -24.55
CA HIS A 277 -4.78 13.89 -25.36
C HIS A 277 -3.42 14.26 -25.95
N VAL A 278 -2.49 13.31 -25.89
CA VAL A 278 -1.20 13.40 -26.56
C VAL A 278 -1.25 12.50 -27.78
N ASP A 279 -1.00 13.10 -28.96
CA ASP A 279 -0.81 12.34 -30.19
C ASP A 279 0.50 11.57 -30.10
N TRP A 280 0.51 10.33 -30.59
CA TRP A 280 1.68 9.49 -30.57
C TRP A 280 1.89 8.82 -31.92
N ASP A 281 3.18 8.67 -32.27
CA ASP A 281 3.61 7.92 -33.43
C ASP A 281 4.43 6.71 -32.98
N TYR A 282 4.22 5.58 -33.62
CA TYR A 282 5.06 4.42 -33.37
C TYR A 282 6.35 4.51 -34.16
N ILE A 283 7.48 4.51 -33.46
CA ILE A 283 8.81 4.53 -34.03
C ILE A 283 9.45 3.17 -33.77
N PRO A 284 9.56 2.29 -34.79
CA PRO A 284 10.21 0.98 -34.62
C PRO A 284 11.71 1.17 -34.39
N VAL A 285 12.29 0.36 -33.48
CA VAL A 285 13.72 0.39 -33.16
C VAL A 285 14.37 -0.95 -33.48
N LEU A 286 13.76 -2.06 -33.05
CA LEU A 286 14.29 -3.40 -33.27
C LEU A 286 13.15 -4.38 -33.51
N GLY A 287 13.42 -5.43 -34.32
CA GLY A 287 12.48 -6.50 -34.61
C GLY A 287 11.38 -6.11 -35.58
N ASN A 288 10.33 -6.91 -35.64
CA ASN A 288 9.21 -6.74 -36.55
C ASN A 288 8.01 -6.17 -35.82
N ALA A 289 7.59 -4.99 -36.27
CA ALA A 289 6.37 -4.37 -35.77
C ALA A 289 5.65 -3.65 -36.89
N GLU A 290 4.34 -3.74 -36.94
CA GLU A 290 3.48 -3.06 -37.90
C GLU A 290 2.46 -2.17 -37.18
N LEU A 291 2.32 -0.94 -37.64
CA LEU A 291 1.29 -0.01 -37.20
C LEU A 291 0.07 -0.15 -38.11
N HIS A 292 -1.06 -0.59 -37.55
CA HIS A 292 -2.33 -0.70 -38.23
C HIS A 292 -3.23 0.49 -37.85
N GLY A 293 -3.43 1.38 -38.83
CA GLY A 293 -4.12 2.64 -38.56
C GLY A 293 -3.27 3.55 -37.64
N ASP A 294 -3.92 4.20 -36.71
CA ASP A 294 -3.30 5.17 -35.78
C ASP A 294 -3.23 4.66 -34.33
N ARG A 295 -3.68 3.44 -34.05
CA ARG A 295 -3.88 2.96 -32.67
C ARG A 295 -3.51 1.52 -32.37
N LEU A 296 -3.17 0.71 -33.35
CA LEU A 296 -2.83 -0.71 -33.14
C LEU A 296 -1.41 -0.98 -33.61
N VAL A 297 -0.56 -1.42 -32.69
CA VAL A 297 0.78 -1.92 -33.00
C VAL A 297 0.77 -3.42 -32.85
N GLU A 298 1.06 -4.14 -33.94
CA GLU A 298 1.27 -5.59 -33.95
C GLU A 298 2.78 -5.87 -33.90
N MET A 299 3.20 -6.72 -32.97
CA MET A 299 4.61 -7.05 -32.75
C MET A 299 4.83 -8.56 -32.90
N ASP A 300 5.90 -8.93 -33.57
CA ASP A 300 6.37 -10.31 -33.74
C ASP A 300 7.82 -10.43 -33.28
N SER A 301 8.10 -11.40 -32.44
CA SER A 301 9.39 -11.62 -31.76
C SER A 301 9.83 -13.07 -31.79
N VAL A 302 9.84 -13.69 -32.98
CA VAL A 302 10.18 -15.12 -33.12
C VAL A 302 11.64 -15.42 -32.80
N SER A 303 12.56 -14.59 -33.22
CA SER A 303 14.01 -14.85 -33.09
C SER A 303 14.80 -13.69 -32.48
N THR A 304 14.16 -12.60 -32.19
CA THR A 304 14.78 -11.42 -31.58
C THR A 304 13.77 -10.63 -30.77
N CYS A 305 14.23 -9.83 -29.84
CA CYS A 305 13.38 -8.87 -29.14
C CYS A 305 12.81 -7.86 -30.14
N THR A 306 11.54 -7.53 -30.02
CA THR A 306 10.89 -6.47 -30.80
C THR A 306 10.51 -5.33 -29.88
N TYR A 307 10.91 -4.11 -30.19
CA TYR A 307 10.46 -2.93 -29.47
C TYR A 307 10.50 -1.66 -30.32
N GLY A 308 9.73 -0.67 -29.90
CA GLY A 308 9.68 0.67 -30.48
C GLY A 308 9.14 1.67 -29.47
N PHE A 309 9.08 2.93 -29.86
CA PHE A 309 8.62 4.03 -29.03
C PHE A 309 7.27 4.55 -29.49
N LEU A 310 6.46 4.99 -28.53
CA LEU A 310 5.20 5.68 -28.76
C LEU A 310 5.35 7.22 -28.73
N GLY A 311 6.56 7.72 -28.98
CA GLY A 311 6.87 9.15 -28.92
C GLY A 311 7.35 9.62 -27.55
N HIS A 312 7.20 10.91 -27.27
CA HIS A 312 7.61 11.52 -26.02
C HIS A 312 6.51 11.46 -24.97
N SER A 313 6.82 11.05 -23.75
CA SER A 313 5.91 11.16 -22.63
C SER A 313 6.06 12.52 -21.93
N GLU A 314 4.94 13.06 -21.47
CA GLU A 314 4.92 14.22 -20.56
C GLU A 314 5.51 13.84 -19.18
N GLU A 315 5.73 14.82 -18.32
CA GLU A 315 6.22 14.58 -16.95
C GLU A 315 5.24 13.74 -16.13
N SER A 316 3.93 14.02 -16.29
CA SER A 316 2.86 13.23 -15.68
C SER A 316 1.85 12.87 -16.75
N TYR A 317 1.44 11.61 -16.80
CA TYR A 317 0.52 11.13 -17.82
C TYR A 317 -0.28 9.92 -17.36
N MET A 318 -1.40 9.69 -18.02
CA MET A 318 -2.17 8.45 -17.94
C MET A 318 -2.08 7.72 -19.28
N LEU A 319 -1.61 6.48 -19.24
CA LEU A 319 -1.62 5.57 -20.39
C LEU A 319 -2.75 4.56 -20.20
N LYS A 320 -3.69 4.53 -21.15
CA LYS A 320 -4.70 3.47 -21.24
C LYS A 320 -4.48 2.70 -22.53
N CYS A 321 -4.25 1.40 -22.42
CA CYS A 321 -4.11 0.54 -23.58
C CYS A 321 -4.65 -0.86 -23.29
N LYS A 322 -4.87 -1.62 -24.35
CA LYS A 322 -5.20 -3.03 -24.29
C LYS A 322 -4.09 -3.83 -24.95
N ILE A 323 -3.58 -4.82 -24.25
CA ILE A 323 -2.59 -5.76 -24.78
C ILE A 323 -3.29 -7.07 -25.06
N MET A 324 -3.14 -7.58 -26.27
CA MET A 324 -3.65 -8.89 -26.70
C MET A 324 -2.47 -9.79 -27.02
N SER A 325 -2.34 -10.92 -26.32
CA SER A 325 -1.33 -11.93 -26.62
C SER A 325 -1.95 -13.03 -27.46
N ARG A 326 -1.39 -13.31 -28.65
CA ARG A 326 -1.85 -14.45 -29.48
C ARG A 326 -1.07 -15.71 -29.17
N GLU A 327 0.25 -15.63 -29.27
CA GLU A 327 1.17 -16.70 -28.92
C GLU A 327 2.35 -16.08 -28.17
N VAL A 328 2.40 -16.25 -26.86
CA VAL A 328 3.48 -15.69 -26.03
C VAL A 328 4.02 -16.76 -25.12
N TYR A 329 5.30 -17.05 -25.26
CA TYR A 329 6.01 -18.08 -24.51
C TYR A 329 6.99 -17.53 -23.48
N ASP A 330 7.30 -16.24 -23.54
CA ASP A 330 8.28 -15.58 -22.69
C ASP A 330 7.68 -14.37 -21.98
N HIS A 331 8.09 -13.18 -22.33
CA HIS A 331 7.59 -11.96 -21.70
C HIS A 331 7.37 -10.83 -22.70
N PHE A 332 6.51 -9.89 -22.33
CA PHE A 332 6.24 -8.67 -23.05
C PHE A 332 5.97 -7.53 -22.06
N GLY A 333 5.89 -6.30 -22.54
CA GLY A 333 5.61 -5.22 -21.61
C GLY A 333 5.67 -3.81 -22.21
N ILE A 334 5.71 -2.84 -21.31
CA ILE A 334 5.75 -1.42 -21.63
C ILE A 334 6.98 -0.80 -20.99
N LEU A 335 7.84 -0.19 -21.80
CA LEU A 335 8.99 0.58 -21.33
C LEU A 335 8.53 1.99 -20.93
N LEU A 336 8.82 2.37 -19.69
CA LEU A 336 8.47 3.66 -19.12
C LEU A 336 9.71 4.51 -18.96
N LYS A 337 9.64 5.79 -19.34
CA LYS A 337 10.75 6.74 -19.22
C LYS A 337 12.05 6.21 -19.80
N SER A 338 11.96 5.59 -20.97
CA SER A 338 13.09 5.05 -21.70
C SER A 338 13.77 6.14 -22.53
N ASP A 339 15.10 6.11 -22.60
CA ASP A 339 15.83 6.77 -23.69
C ASP A 339 15.72 5.97 -24.99
N LYS A 340 16.20 6.55 -26.11
CA LYS A 340 16.11 5.89 -27.42
C LYS A 340 16.88 4.59 -27.55
N GLU A 341 17.84 4.37 -26.65
CA GLU A 341 18.70 3.19 -26.63
C GLU A 341 18.22 2.14 -25.63
N ALA A 342 17.12 2.43 -24.90
CA ALA A 342 16.65 1.63 -23.78
C ALA A 342 17.75 1.36 -22.74
N SER A 343 18.70 2.28 -22.60
CA SER A 343 19.86 2.15 -21.72
C SER A 343 19.53 2.33 -20.24
N GLY A 344 18.37 2.89 -19.95
CA GLY A 344 17.83 3.00 -18.59
C GLY A 344 16.35 3.29 -18.62
N CYS A 345 15.53 2.39 -18.09
CA CYS A 345 14.07 2.53 -18.05
C CYS A 345 13.46 1.67 -16.97
N LEU A 346 12.17 1.87 -16.72
CA LEU A 346 11.31 0.93 -16.01
C LEU A 346 10.53 0.10 -17.03
N LEU A 347 10.57 -1.21 -16.91
CA LEU A 347 9.74 -2.12 -17.70
C LEU A 347 8.56 -2.58 -16.84
N LEU A 348 7.34 -2.29 -17.26
CA LEU A 348 6.16 -3.02 -16.83
C LEU A 348 6.16 -4.34 -17.59
N GLU A 349 6.65 -5.39 -16.94
CA GLU A 349 6.85 -6.73 -17.52
C GLU A 349 5.65 -7.64 -17.22
N PHE A 350 5.17 -8.34 -18.23
CA PHE A 350 4.25 -9.47 -18.11
C PHE A 350 5.04 -10.75 -18.44
N ASP A 351 5.31 -11.54 -17.40
CA ASP A 351 6.06 -12.80 -17.48
C ASP A 351 5.07 -13.95 -17.55
N VAL A 352 4.94 -14.55 -18.74
CA VAL A 352 3.97 -15.62 -19.00
C VAL A 352 4.38 -16.92 -18.31
N ALA A 353 5.67 -17.22 -18.29
CA ALA A 353 6.19 -18.46 -17.68
C ALA A 353 5.98 -18.47 -16.16
N MET A 354 6.16 -17.31 -15.52
CA MET A 354 6.02 -17.15 -14.07
C MET A 354 4.62 -16.71 -13.65
N GLN A 355 3.71 -16.43 -14.58
CA GLN A 355 2.35 -15.95 -14.31
C GLN A 355 2.35 -14.74 -13.37
N ARG A 356 3.10 -13.69 -13.74
CA ARG A 356 3.23 -12.48 -12.93
C ARG A 356 3.36 -11.22 -13.77
N VAL A 357 3.01 -10.09 -13.17
CA VAL A 357 3.35 -8.76 -13.64
C VAL A 357 4.38 -8.15 -12.67
N SER A 358 5.39 -7.52 -13.22
CA SER A 358 6.49 -6.92 -12.45
C SER A 358 6.83 -5.53 -12.95
N LEU A 359 7.32 -4.68 -12.07
CA LEU A 359 8.02 -3.45 -12.44
C LEU A 359 9.53 -3.70 -12.29
N VAL A 360 10.26 -3.63 -13.40
CA VAL A 360 11.66 -4.04 -13.49
C VAL A 360 12.53 -2.85 -13.89
N ASN A 361 13.64 -2.67 -13.19
CA ASN A 361 14.66 -1.71 -13.58
C ASN A 361 15.55 -2.31 -14.70
N LEU A 362 15.69 -1.60 -15.81
CA LEU A 362 16.58 -1.95 -16.91
C LEU A 362 17.73 -0.95 -17.05
N PRO A 363 18.89 -1.39 -17.55
CA PRO A 363 19.29 -2.78 -17.79
C PRO A 363 19.44 -3.55 -16.48
N MET A 364 19.11 -4.85 -16.53
CA MET A 364 19.31 -5.73 -15.37
C MET A 364 20.79 -5.82 -15.02
N GLY A 365 21.06 -5.90 -13.71
CA GLY A 365 22.43 -6.09 -13.21
C GLY A 365 23.01 -7.44 -13.62
N VAL A 366 24.31 -7.49 -13.72
CA VAL A 366 25.05 -8.74 -13.92
C VAL A 366 25.13 -9.48 -12.59
N ASP A 367 25.01 -10.80 -12.63
CA ASP A 367 25.14 -11.64 -11.44
C ASP A 367 26.44 -11.33 -10.67
N PRO A 368 26.40 -11.17 -9.35
CA PRO A 368 27.56 -10.83 -8.54
C PRO A 368 28.77 -11.76 -8.72
N PHE A 369 28.54 -13.04 -9.04
CA PHE A 369 29.60 -13.99 -9.36
C PHE A 369 30.41 -13.51 -10.58
N TRP A 370 29.73 -13.06 -11.63
CA TRP A 370 30.38 -12.57 -12.84
C TRP A 370 31.12 -11.24 -12.63
N VAL A 371 30.58 -10.36 -11.80
CA VAL A 371 31.27 -9.12 -11.42
C VAL A 371 32.59 -9.39 -10.72
N GLN A 372 32.63 -10.43 -9.87
CA GLN A 372 33.86 -10.80 -9.16
C GLN A 372 34.90 -11.56 -10.02
N SER A 373 34.41 -12.31 -10.99
CA SER A 373 35.25 -13.23 -11.76
C SER A 373 35.56 -12.77 -13.18
N CYS A 374 34.86 -11.78 -13.73
CA CYS A 374 35.02 -11.32 -15.10
C CYS A 374 35.84 -10.05 -15.23
N GLN A 375 36.59 -9.98 -16.35
CA GLN A 375 37.43 -8.84 -16.68
C GLN A 375 36.65 -7.71 -17.37
N ALA A 376 35.52 -8.00 -17.97
CA ALA A 376 34.69 -7.01 -18.66
C ALA A 376 33.23 -7.25 -18.33
N VAL A 377 32.63 -6.32 -17.64
CA VAL A 377 31.20 -6.33 -17.30
C VAL A 377 30.51 -5.26 -18.16
N PRO A 378 29.46 -5.62 -18.92
CA PRO A 378 28.70 -4.63 -19.66
C PRO A 378 28.11 -3.59 -18.71
N PRO A 379 27.81 -2.37 -19.17
CA PRO A 379 27.07 -1.41 -18.39
C PRO A 379 25.79 -2.04 -17.86
N ALA A 380 25.61 -1.99 -16.57
CA ALA A 380 24.44 -2.51 -15.91
C ALA A 380 24.01 -1.53 -14.83
N THR A 381 22.72 -1.45 -14.59
CA THR A 381 22.21 -0.72 -13.44
C THR A 381 22.55 -1.51 -12.18
N GLU A 382 23.26 -0.90 -11.24
CA GLU A 382 23.40 -1.50 -9.92
C GLU A 382 22.01 -1.62 -9.29
N PRO A 383 21.60 -2.82 -8.87
CA PRO A 383 20.30 -2.96 -8.22
C PRO A 383 20.29 -2.11 -6.95
N GLY A 384 19.25 -1.32 -6.80
CA GLY A 384 18.96 -0.65 -5.53
C GLY A 384 18.65 -1.68 -4.42
N PRO A 385 18.39 -1.24 -3.19
CA PRO A 385 18.12 -2.12 -2.05
C PRO A 385 16.95 -3.10 -2.27
N ASP A 386 16.07 -2.85 -3.23
CA ASP A 386 14.96 -3.74 -3.59
C ASP A 386 15.28 -4.74 -4.69
N GLY A 387 16.50 -4.71 -5.21
CA GLY A 387 16.89 -5.53 -6.35
C GLY A 387 16.37 -4.97 -7.68
N VAL A 388 16.45 -5.80 -8.70
CA VAL A 388 16.08 -5.43 -10.08
C VAL A 388 14.54 -5.33 -10.23
N ARG A 389 13.80 -6.24 -9.62
CA ARG A 389 12.33 -6.19 -9.57
C ARG A 389 11.86 -5.34 -8.39
N VAL A 390 11.43 -4.13 -8.70
CA VAL A 390 10.98 -3.15 -7.70
C VAL A 390 9.67 -3.59 -7.06
N CYS A 391 8.76 -4.13 -7.87
CA CYS A 391 7.45 -4.61 -7.45
C CYS A 391 7.01 -5.77 -8.32
N GLU A 392 6.30 -6.74 -7.77
CA GLU A 392 5.72 -7.84 -8.52
C GLU A 392 4.38 -8.31 -7.92
N LYS A 393 3.53 -8.86 -8.76
CA LYS A 393 2.22 -9.43 -8.39
C LYS A 393 1.92 -10.62 -9.28
N THR A 394 1.30 -11.66 -8.71
CA THR A 394 0.75 -12.76 -9.49
C THR A 394 -0.33 -12.24 -10.43
N PHE A 395 -0.25 -12.63 -11.69
CA PHE A 395 -1.17 -12.24 -12.74
C PHE A 395 -1.39 -13.42 -13.69
N ASP A 396 -2.65 -13.79 -13.96
CA ASP A 396 -2.96 -14.89 -14.85
C ASP A 396 -2.89 -14.40 -16.29
N ILE A 397 -1.95 -14.97 -17.05
CA ILE A 397 -1.74 -14.68 -18.48
C ILE A 397 -1.95 -15.99 -19.25
N THR A 398 -2.94 -16.00 -20.11
CA THR A 398 -3.23 -17.15 -20.99
C THR A 398 -3.19 -16.72 -22.43
N GLU A 399 -2.98 -17.67 -23.34
CA GLU A 399 -3.08 -17.44 -24.78
C GLU A 399 -4.45 -16.82 -25.11
N GLY A 400 -4.44 -15.78 -25.95
CA GLY A 400 -5.64 -15.01 -26.29
C GLY A 400 -6.15 -14.08 -25.21
N SER A 401 -5.42 -13.92 -24.08
CA SER A 401 -5.80 -12.97 -23.04
C SER A 401 -5.81 -11.54 -23.57
N GLU A 402 -6.86 -10.81 -23.22
CA GLU A 402 -6.90 -9.34 -23.32
C GLU A 402 -6.59 -8.74 -21.94
N ILE A 403 -5.59 -7.88 -21.91
CA ILE A 403 -5.12 -7.23 -20.67
C ILE A 403 -5.39 -5.73 -20.80
N ASP A 404 -6.28 -5.21 -19.98
CA ASP A 404 -6.48 -3.78 -19.86
C ASP A 404 -5.40 -3.19 -18.95
N VAL A 405 -4.64 -2.24 -19.48
CA VAL A 405 -3.61 -1.51 -18.76
C VAL A 405 -4.05 -0.07 -18.57
N CYS A 406 -4.15 0.34 -17.31
CA CYS A 406 -4.29 1.73 -16.93
C CYS A 406 -3.10 2.09 -16.03
N LEU A 407 -2.20 2.91 -16.55
CA LEU A 407 -0.98 3.32 -15.87
C LEU A 407 -1.03 4.82 -15.63
N LEU A 408 -0.91 5.20 -14.37
CA LEU A 408 -0.73 6.57 -13.96
C LEU A 408 0.74 6.79 -13.59
N TYR A 409 1.40 7.68 -14.30
CA TYR A 409 2.75 8.13 -14.00
C TYR A 409 2.72 9.57 -13.53
N THR A 410 3.32 9.87 -12.39
CA THR A 410 3.37 11.22 -11.83
C THR A 410 4.81 11.64 -11.57
N SER A 411 5.16 12.87 -11.91
CA SER A 411 6.45 13.52 -11.63
C SER A 411 6.30 14.44 -10.39
N PRO A 412 7.40 14.67 -9.62
CA PRO A 412 8.74 14.16 -9.88
C PRO A 412 8.94 12.73 -9.37
N SER A 413 9.36 11.84 -10.24
CA SER A 413 9.92 10.57 -9.80
C SER A 413 11.42 10.72 -9.52
N PRO A 414 12.03 9.81 -8.74
CA PRO A 414 13.48 9.80 -8.54
C PRO A 414 14.28 9.83 -9.85
N ARG A 415 13.78 9.19 -10.90
CA ARG A 415 14.42 9.16 -12.22
C ARG A 415 14.37 10.48 -12.99
N ASP A 416 13.37 11.31 -12.76
CA ASP A 416 13.28 12.61 -13.44
C ASP A 416 14.39 13.56 -12.94
N THR A 417 14.78 13.43 -11.67
CA THR A 417 15.84 14.25 -11.08
C THR A 417 17.26 13.75 -11.45
N GLU A 418 17.45 12.47 -11.75
CA GLU A 418 18.74 11.90 -12.15
C GLU A 418 19.09 12.24 -13.62
N ARG A 419 18.11 12.40 -14.49
CA ARG A 419 18.32 12.74 -15.91
C ARG A 419 18.51 14.24 -16.18
N SER A 420 18.16 15.11 -15.24
CA SER A 420 18.39 16.55 -15.33
C SER A 420 19.74 17.01 -14.81
N ARG A 421 20.61 16.09 -14.41
CA ARG A 421 22.01 16.29 -14.06
C ARG A 421 22.93 15.58 -15.06
#